data_a42a30b8ab0d3ddbe455cc8496493cec
#
_entry.id   a42a30b8ab0d3ddbe455cc8496493cec
#
_cell.length_a   1.000
_cell.length_b   1.000
_cell.length_c   1.000
_cell.angle_alpha   90.00
_cell.angle_beta   90.00
_cell.angle_gamma   90.00
#
_symmetry.space_group_name_H-M   'P 1'
#
loop_
_entity.id
_entity.type
_entity.pdbx_description
1 polymer ?
#
loop_
_entity_poly.entity_id
_entity_poly.type
_entity_poly.pdbx_seq_one_letter_code
_entity_poly.pdbx_strand_id
1 'polypeptide(L)' 'MLIYNTTYHVEEGQEKFFLAWMQEFYLPEVEKHGTLYAPRIARILSHIEEGSICYSVQFEVENSAKLHHWHQEQGV' A
#
# COMPACT_ATOMS: atom_id res chain seq x y z
N MET A 1 -6.46 -17.17 -1.92
CA MET A 1 -6.39 -15.70 -1.86
C MET A 1 -5.31 -15.27 -0.88
N LEU A 2 -4.48 -14.35 -1.30
CA LEU A 2 -3.39 -13.82 -0.49
C LEU A 2 -3.60 -12.34 -0.23
N ILE A 3 -3.05 -11.86 0.88
CA ILE A 3 -3.03 -10.44 1.20
C ILE A 3 -1.61 -9.93 1.04
N TYR A 4 -1.44 -8.95 0.16
CA TYR A 4 -0.17 -8.26 0.01
C TYR A 4 -0.22 -6.98 0.85
N ASN A 5 0.65 -6.91 1.84
CA ASN A 5 0.66 -5.80 2.79
C ASN A 5 2.00 -5.07 2.75
N THR A 6 1.95 -3.75 2.68
CA THR A 6 3.13 -2.91 2.77
C THR A 6 2.91 -1.90 3.90
N THR A 7 3.91 -1.74 4.76
CA THR A 7 3.87 -0.76 5.83
C THR A 7 4.70 0.45 5.44
N TYR A 8 4.11 1.63 5.56
CA TYR A 8 4.78 2.91 5.27
C TYR A 8 4.96 3.69 6.55
N HIS A 9 6.15 4.26 6.73
CA HIS A 9 6.43 5.19 7.82
C HIS A 9 6.36 6.60 7.26
N VAL A 10 5.40 7.37 7.75
CA VAL A 10 5.12 8.71 7.24
C VAL A 10 5.44 9.72 8.34
N GLU A 11 6.20 10.75 8.03
CA GLU A 11 6.51 11.81 8.99
C GLU A 11 5.24 12.54 9.40
N GLU A 12 5.19 12.90 10.68
CA GLU A 12 4.11 13.71 11.21
C GLU A 12 4.04 15.02 10.43
N GLY A 13 2.84 15.38 9.98
CA GLY A 13 2.66 16.56 9.15
C GLY A 13 2.64 16.27 7.65
N GLN A 14 3.10 15.09 7.23
CA GLN A 14 3.09 14.68 5.83
C GLN A 14 1.94 13.73 5.49
N GLU A 15 1.08 13.44 6.44
CA GLU A 15 0.00 12.48 6.28
C GLU A 15 -0.96 12.86 5.16
N LYS A 16 -1.33 14.13 5.05
CA LYS A 16 -2.25 14.59 4.01
C LYS A 16 -1.68 14.36 2.62
N PHE A 17 -0.41 14.63 2.44
CA PHE A 17 0.26 14.43 1.16
C PHE A 17 0.36 12.93 0.83
N PHE A 18 0.69 12.12 1.83
CA PHE A 18 0.76 10.68 1.64
C PHE A 18 -0.59 10.09 1.24
N LEU A 19 -1.65 10.45 1.95
CA LEU A 19 -2.99 9.93 1.67
C LEU A 19 -3.51 10.42 0.31
N ALA A 20 -3.27 11.67 -0.03
CA ALA A 20 -3.65 12.22 -1.33
C ALA A 20 -2.91 11.49 -2.46
N TRP A 21 -1.61 11.30 -2.31
CA TRP A 21 -0.80 10.57 -3.28
C TRP A 21 -1.30 9.14 -3.46
N MET A 22 -1.58 8.44 -2.35
CA MET A 22 -2.12 7.08 -2.38
C MET A 22 -3.42 7.02 -3.17
N GLN A 23 -4.37 7.88 -2.82
CA GLN A 23 -5.71 7.84 -3.41
C GLN A 23 -5.75 8.34 -4.85
N GLU A 24 -4.95 9.34 -5.18
CA GLU A 24 -4.99 9.97 -6.51
C GLU A 24 -4.08 9.31 -7.53
N PHE A 25 -2.97 8.75 -7.09
CA PHE A 25 -1.96 8.24 -8.01
C PHE A 25 -1.67 6.75 -7.82
N TYR A 26 -1.29 6.35 -6.60
CA TYR A 26 -0.78 5.01 -6.39
C TYR A 26 -1.86 3.92 -6.53
N LEU A 27 -2.96 4.06 -5.82
CA LEU A 27 -4.03 3.06 -5.87
C LEU A 27 -4.65 2.92 -7.26
N PRO A 28 -4.97 4.02 -7.96
CA PRO A 28 -5.48 3.90 -9.32
C PRO A 28 -4.49 3.24 -10.28
N GLU A 29 -3.20 3.53 -10.14
CA GLU A 29 -2.17 2.93 -10.98
C GLU A 29 -2.05 1.43 -10.75
N VAL A 30 -2.09 1.01 -9.48
CA VAL A 30 -2.04 -0.41 -9.13
C VAL A 30 -3.29 -1.14 -9.62
N GLU A 31 -4.47 -0.56 -9.44
CA GLU A 31 -5.73 -1.15 -9.89
C GLU A 31 -5.77 -1.33 -11.41
N LYS A 32 -5.15 -0.43 -12.13
CA LYS A 32 -5.08 -0.45 -13.58
C LYS A 32 -4.42 -1.73 -14.11
N HIS A 33 -3.47 -2.28 -13.36
CA HIS A 33 -2.81 -3.53 -13.74
C HIS A 33 -3.67 -4.77 -13.49
N GLY A 34 -4.64 -4.68 -12.61
CA GLY A 34 -5.58 -5.77 -12.34
C GLY A 34 -5.03 -6.94 -11.53
N THR A 35 -3.77 -6.91 -11.16
CA THR A 35 -3.13 -8.00 -10.39
C THR A 35 -3.46 -7.89 -8.90
N LEU A 36 -3.41 -6.70 -8.36
CA LEU A 36 -3.77 -6.41 -6.98
C LEU A 36 -5.11 -5.69 -6.96
N TYR A 37 -5.98 -6.05 -6.03
CA TYR A 37 -7.33 -5.49 -5.95
C TYR A 37 -7.78 -5.34 -4.50
N ALA A 38 -8.95 -4.78 -4.30
CA ALA A 38 -9.54 -4.51 -2.98
C ALA A 38 -8.59 -3.74 -2.05
N PRO A 39 -8.11 -2.57 -2.48
CA PRO A 39 -7.14 -1.81 -1.68
C PRO A 39 -7.73 -1.35 -0.34
N ARG A 40 -6.91 -1.42 0.71
CA ARG A 40 -7.27 -0.93 2.04
C ARG A 40 -6.09 -0.17 2.62
N ILE A 41 -6.39 0.96 3.24
CA ILE A 41 -5.39 1.75 3.96
C ILE A 41 -5.84 1.81 5.41
N ALA A 42 -4.95 1.44 6.32
CA ALA A 42 -5.23 1.50 7.75
C ALA A 42 -4.09 2.18 8.48
N ARG A 43 -4.44 3.05 9.42
CA ARG A 43 -3.48 3.66 10.31
C ARG A 43 -3.18 2.68 11.45
N ILE A 44 -1.91 2.43 11.71
CA ILE A 44 -1.50 1.53 12.77
C ILE A 44 -1.38 2.34 14.06
N LEU A 45 -2.22 2.04 15.04
CA LEU A 45 -2.26 2.77 16.31
C LEU A 45 -1.42 2.15 17.41
N SER A 46 -1.10 0.87 17.27
CA SER A 46 -0.43 0.12 18.33
C SER A 46 1.08 0.38 18.41
N HIS A 47 1.65 1.03 17.42
CA HIS A 47 3.08 1.26 17.35
C HIS A 47 3.34 2.66 16.82
N ILE A 48 3.51 3.60 17.75
CA ILE A 48 3.75 5.01 17.42
C ILE A 48 5.19 5.34 17.77
N GLU A 49 5.96 5.69 16.75
CA GLU A 49 7.29 6.25 16.96
C GLU A 49 7.19 7.76 16.96
N GLU A 50 8.01 8.40 17.76
CA GLU A 50 8.01 9.86 17.83
C GLU A 50 8.34 10.45 16.47
N GLY A 51 7.46 11.33 15.99
CA GLY A 51 7.66 12.03 14.73
C GLY A 51 7.24 11.25 13.49
N SER A 52 6.77 10.02 13.63
CA SER A 52 6.29 9.25 12.49
C SER A 52 5.01 8.48 12.79
N ILE A 53 4.26 8.21 11.75
CA ILE A 53 3.00 7.47 11.82
C ILE A 53 3.08 6.35 10.81
N CYS A 54 2.65 5.15 11.22
CA CYS A 54 2.67 3.99 10.35
C CYS A 54 1.31 3.78 9.67
N TYR A 55 1.36 3.49 8.38
CA TYR A 55 0.18 3.11 7.62
C TYR A 55 0.40 1.74 7.00
N SER A 56 -0.64 0.92 7.05
CA SER A 56 -0.67 -0.38 6.38
C SER A 56 -1.50 -0.24 5.12
N VAL A 57 -0.92 -0.56 3.98
CA VAL A 57 -1.62 -0.57 2.70
C VAL A 57 -1.71 -2.02 2.26
N GLN A 58 -2.92 -2.52 2.10
CA GLN A 58 -3.18 -3.92 1.79
C GLN A 58 -3.93 -4.08 0.49
N PHE A 59 -3.59 -5.13 -0.23
CA PHE A 59 -4.29 -5.54 -1.44
C PHE A 59 -4.57 -7.03 -1.37
N GLU A 60 -5.61 -7.45 -2.06
CA GLU A 60 -5.83 -8.88 -2.29
C GLU A 60 -5.18 -9.26 -3.61
N VAL A 61 -4.61 -10.44 -3.65
CA VAL A 61 -4.02 -11.02 -4.86
C VAL A 61 -4.45 -12.48 -4.96
N GLU A 62 -4.69 -12.94 -6.18
CA GLU A 62 -5.25 -14.26 -6.39
C GLU A 62 -4.33 -15.39 -5.95
N ASN A 63 -3.04 -15.29 -6.29
CA ASN A 63 -2.04 -16.28 -5.91
C ASN A 63 -0.63 -15.70 -5.92
N SER A 64 0.33 -16.48 -5.41
CA SER A 64 1.72 -16.02 -5.29
C SER A 64 2.42 -15.82 -6.63
N ALA A 65 2.03 -16.59 -7.65
CA ALA A 65 2.63 -16.43 -8.98
C ALA A 65 2.29 -15.07 -9.58
N LYS A 66 1.03 -14.62 -9.42
CA LYS A 66 0.60 -13.29 -9.89
C LYS A 66 1.30 -12.19 -9.12
N LEU A 67 1.48 -12.35 -7.82
CA LEU A 67 2.19 -11.38 -7.00
C LEU A 67 3.65 -11.26 -7.44
N HIS A 68 4.30 -12.38 -7.69
CA HIS A 68 5.68 -12.40 -8.16
C HIS A 68 5.81 -11.67 -9.50
N HIS A 69 4.91 -11.95 -10.41
CA HIS A 69 4.86 -11.30 -11.72
C HIS A 69 4.68 -9.79 -11.60
N TRP A 70 3.79 -9.36 -10.70
CA TRP A 70 3.56 -7.95 -10.45
C TRP A 70 4.83 -7.25 -9.97
N HIS A 71 5.57 -7.86 -9.04
CA HIS A 71 6.83 -7.32 -8.55
C HIS A 71 7.86 -7.18 -9.67
N GLN A 72 7.95 -8.15 -10.56
CA GLN A 72 8.87 -8.09 -11.69
C GLN A 72 8.52 -6.94 -12.63
N GLU A 73 7.25 -6.74 -12.94
CA GLU A 73 6.80 -5.68 -13.84
C GLU A 73 6.97 -4.29 -13.25
N GLN A 74 6.74 -4.15 -11.96
CA GLN A 74 6.82 -2.84 -11.31
C GLN A 74 8.24 -2.46 -10.87
N GLY A 75 9.18 -3.35 -10.98
CA GLY A 75 10.57 -3.06 -10.63
C GLY A 75 10.83 -2.85 -9.14
N VAL A 76 10.00 -3.44 -8.33
CA VAL A 76 10.08 -3.27 -6.86
C VAL A 76 10.84 -4.40 -6.22
#